data_94dbe2e16b0b8e28e314ae9c827e5a96
#
_entry.id   94dbe2e16b0b8e28e314ae9c827e5a96
#
_cell.length_a   1.000
_cell.length_b   1.000
_cell.length_c   1.000
_cell.angle_alpha   90.00
_cell.angle_beta   90.00
_cell.angle_gamma   90.00
#
_symmetry.space_group_name_H-M   'P 1'
#
loop_
_entity.id
_entity.type
_entity.pdbx_description
1 polymer ?
#
loop_
_entity_poly.entity_id
_entity_poly.type
_entity_poly.pdbx_seq_one_letter_code
_entity_poly.pdbx_strand_id
1 'polypeptide(L)'
;MKRLYKNLFLMSLALLVVVLSSCSGSDYLNAIPKKSTALISVDLQQMASDKNAEDKAGMLKSLLHVDDVDKCGIDISEKLYLFESADGNLGLCAKVSDEGDVKDWLASLAKKRIASEVKERKGFHFSVLKDSWLVGFSGQALLVMGPVVADAQAQLQQQMVKYLKAEEEDGITVSPMYERLQTLSSPMAMVAQAQALPEKFVAPFTLGAPKDTDPSQVVIAADMEVKDGILQIQGETFSFNETIDKALQKAVQNYRPIKGSYVKSMPDDALAGIFMNVNGEQFLPMMQSNRSLQTLLMGINQAVDMDNIMRSVDGDMAIVLPTLGDADLKMMMAAKLAHSKWLGDVDYWKTSCPAGAKIANWGKNSYFYTDGKTSFYFGVTDDKQFFS
;
A
#
# COMPACT_ATOMS: atom_id res chain seq x y z
N MET A 1 -51.67 23.21 -32.73
CA MET A 1 -50.52 24.10 -32.50
C MET A 1 -50.05 24.14 -31.05
N LYS A 2 -50.86 24.39 -30.03
CA LYS A 2 -50.39 24.46 -28.61
C LYS A 2 -49.70 23.17 -28.06
N ARG A 3 -50.10 21.97 -28.51
CA ARG A 3 -49.44 20.70 -28.10
C ARG A 3 -48.05 20.50 -28.71
N LEU A 4 -47.84 20.98 -29.94
CA LEU A 4 -46.56 20.88 -30.63
C LEU A 4 -45.47 21.75 -29.95
N TYR A 5 -45.83 22.98 -29.58
CA TYR A 5 -44.93 23.90 -28.87
C TYR A 5 -44.59 23.39 -27.44
N LYS A 6 -45.53 22.73 -26.76
CA LYS A 6 -45.31 22.17 -25.44
C LYS A 6 -44.33 20.98 -25.49
N ASN A 7 -44.44 20.14 -26.54
CA ASN A 7 -43.51 19.03 -26.73
C ASN A 7 -42.11 19.49 -27.17
N LEU A 8 -42.04 20.55 -28.01
CA LEU A 8 -40.78 21.16 -28.43
C LEU A 8 -40.07 21.83 -27.24
N PHE A 9 -40.81 22.50 -26.36
CA PHE A 9 -40.30 23.13 -25.15
C PHE A 9 -39.84 22.09 -24.15
N LEU A 10 -40.56 20.98 -23.95
CA LEU A 10 -40.12 19.85 -23.10
C LEU A 10 -38.89 19.15 -23.66
N MET A 11 -38.76 18.97 -24.98
CA MET A 11 -37.56 18.43 -25.61
C MET A 11 -36.36 19.37 -25.49
N SER A 12 -36.55 20.69 -25.63
CA SER A 12 -35.47 21.66 -25.44
C SER A 12 -35.04 21.76 -23.98
N LEU A 13 -35.98 21.63 -23.04
CA LEU A 13 -35.65 21.58 -21.59
C LEU A 13 -34.93 20.28 -21.21
N ALA A 14 -35.33 19.13 -21.79
CA ALA A 14 -34.62 17.86 -21.60
C ALA A 14 -33.19 17.91 -22.20
N LEU A 15 -33.03 18.54 -23.38
CA LEU A 15 -31.72 18.76 -23.99
C LEU A 15 -30.85 19.70 -23.17
N LEU A 16 -31.42 20.73 -22.54
CA LEU A 16 -30.74 21.68 -21.69
C LEU A 16 -30.27 21.00 -20.37
N VAL A 17 -31.08 20.09 -19.82
CA VAL A 17 -30.70 19.31 -18.61
C VAL A 17 -29.55 18.33 -18.89
N VAL A 18 -29.53 17.74 -20.10
CA VAL A 18 -28.41 16.84 -20.52
C VAL A 18 -27.12 17.62 -20.72
N VAL A 19 -27.16 18.89 -21.16
CA VAL A 19 -25.97 19.72 -21.34
C VAL A 19 -25.49 20.30 -20.02
N LEU A 20 -26.34 20.44 -19.00
CA LEU A 20 -25.93 20.90 -17.65
C LEU A 20 -25.42 19.78 -16.73
N SER A 21 -25.63 18.52 -17.10
CA SER A 21 -25.04 17.37 -16.35
C SER A 21 -23.62 17.00 -16.78
N SER A 22 -23.00 17.75 -17.72
CA SER A 22 -21.68 17.46 -18.29
C SER A 22 -20.52 18.20 -17.64
N CYS A 23 -20.71 18.85 -16.49
CA CYS A 23 -19.60 19.34 -15.66
C CYS A 23 -19.70 18.66 -14.28
N SER A 24 -19.41 17.37 -14.23
CA SER A 24 -19.14 16.72 -12.97
C SER A 24 -17.79 17.24 -12.47
N GLY A 25 -17.73 17.76 -11.24
CA GLY A 25 -16.47 18.25 -10.65
C GLY A 25 -15.38 17.18 -10.55
N SER A 26 -15.64 15.96 -11.05
CA SER A 26 -14.79 14.77 -11.06
C SER A 26 -14.06 14.52 -12.39
N ASP A 27 -14.19 15.36 -13.40
CA ASP A 27 -13.59 15.14 -14.73
C ASP A 27 -12.05 15.02 -14.70
N TYR A 28 -11.39 15.63 -13.70
CA TYR A 28 -9.93 15.48 -13.50
C TYR A 28 -9.51 14.03 -13.21
N LEU A 29 -10.43 13.19 -12.69
CA LEU A 29 -10.18 11.78 -12.40
C LEU A 29 -10.04 10.93 -13.67
N ASN A 30 -10.54 11.42 -14.80
CA ASN A 30 -10.35 10.76 -16.08
C ASN A 30 -8.86 10.65 -16.46
N ALA A 31 -8.02 11.56 -15.93
CA ALA A 31 -6.58 11.53 -16.11
C ALA A 31 -5.87 10.41 -15.32
N ILE A 32 -6.56 9.73 -14.40
CA ILE A 32 -6.03 8.54 -13.72
C ILE A 32 -6.44 7.30 -14.50
N PRO A 33 -5.49 6.46 -14.98
CA PRO A 33 -5.83 5.29 -15.79
C PRO A 33 -6.72 4.29 -15.04
N LYS A 34 -7.78 3.79 -15.67
CA LYS A 34 -8.67 2.77 -15.07
C LYS A 34 -7.97 1.46 -14.69
N LYS A 35 -6.80 1.18 -15.28
CA LYS A 35 -5.98 -0.02 -15.00
C LYS A 35 -4.88 0.24 -13.97
N SER A 36 -4.99 1.31 -13.18
CA SER A 36 -4.05 1.56 -12.08
C SER A 36 -4.03 0.37 -11.11
N THR A 37 -2.84 0.02 -10.62
CA THR A 37 -2.62 -1.10 -9.69
C THR A 37 -2.76 -0.70 -8.23
N ALA A 38 -2.61 0.60 -7.95
CA ALA A 38 -2.86 1.19 -6.64
C ALA A 38 -3.52 2.56 -6.80
N LEU A 39 -4.37 2.91 -5.84
CA LEU A 39 -5.06 4.20 -5.75
C LEU A 39 -5.17 4.61 -4.28
N ILE A 40 -4.69 5.81 -3.96
CA ILE A 40 -4.81 6.41 -2.63
C ILE A 40 -5.49 7.76 -2.79
N SER A 41 -6.59 7.98 -2.08
CA SER A 41 -7.23 9.30 -1.98
C SER A 41 -6.73 10.03 -0.74
N VAL A 42 -6.55 11.34 -0.85
CA VAL A 42 -6.11 12.22 0.23
C VAL A 42 -7.04 13.43 0.26
N ASP A 43 -7.82 13.55 1.32
CA ASP A 43 -8.68 14.70 1.61
C ASP A 43 -7.92 15.69 2.51
N LEU A 44 -7.34 16.71 1.88
CA LEU A 44 -6.54 17.71 2.60
C LEU A 44 -7.38 18.53 3.57
N GLN A 45 -8.65 18.78 3.28
CA GLN A 45 -9.54 19.52 4.16
C GLN A 45 -9.88 18.73 5.42
N GLN A 46 -10.22 17.45 5.24
CA GLN A 46 -10.55 16.58 6.36
C GLN A 46 -9.31 16.30 7.23
N MET A 47 -8.15 16.02 6.63
CA MET A 47 -6.87 15.88 7.38
C MET A 47 -6.52 17.12 8.18
N ALA A 48 -6.96 18.23 7.68
CA ALA A 48 -6.70 19.52 8.26
C ALA A 48 -7.72 19.92 9.34
N SER A 49 -8.86 19.22 9.53
CA SER A 49 -9.90 19.57 10.52
C SER A 49 -9.41 19.47 11.97
N ASP A 50 -8.44 18.59 12.24
CA ASP A 50 -7.92 18.31 13.58
C ASP A 50 -6.75 19.22 14.00
N LYS A 51 -6.26 20.11 13.13
CA LYS A 51 -5.15 21.02 13.40
C LYS A 51 -5.61 22.49 13.40
N ASN A 52 -4.90 23.37 14.08
CA ASN A 52 -5.12 24.81 13.99
C ASN A 52 -4.94 25.30 12.56
N ALA A 53 -5.77 26.24 12.10
CA ALA A 53 -5.77 26.72 10.71
C ALA A 53 -4.41 27.27 10.23
N GLU A 54 -3.58 27.81 11.13
CA GLU A 54 -2.23 28.31 10.84
C GLU A 54 -1.23 27.17 10.55
N ASP A 55 -1.29 26.06 11.30
CA ASP A 55 -0.42 24.89 11.09
C ASP A 55 -0.71 24.20 9.75
N LYS A 56 -1.99 24.21 9.32
CA LYS A 56 -2.43 23.69 8.03
C LYS A 56 -1.88 24.47 6.86
N ALA A 57 -2.12 25.76 6.89
CA ALA A 57 -1.66 26.67 5.83
C ALA A 57 -0.13 26.61 5.74
N GLY A 58 0.57 26.54 6.88
CA GLY A 58 2.02 26.41 6.95
C GLY A 58 2.54 25.11 6.30
N MET A 59 1.90 23.98 6.57
CA MET A 59 2.28 22.70 5.97
C MET A 59 2.07 22.70 4.46
N LEU A 60 0.92 23.15 3.97
CA LEU A 60 0.62 23.22 2.54
C LEU A 60 1.53 24.20 1.80
N LYS A 61 1.80 25.37 2.38
CA LYS A 61 2.75 26.35 1.83
C LYS A 61 4.16 25.76 1.70
N SER A 62 4.59 25.05 2.72
CA SER A 62 5.90 24.36 2.71
C SER A 62 5.97 23.26 1.67
N LEU A 63 4.92 22.43 1.55
CA LEU A 63 4.83 21.32 0.61
C LEU A 63 4.83 21.81 -0.85
N LEU A 64 4.02 22.84 -1.13
CA LEU A 64 3.86 23.42 -2.46
C LEU A 64 4.92 24.48 -2.80
N HIS A 65 5.77 24.84 -1.83
CA HIS A 65 6.75 25.95 -1.95
C HIS A 65 6.12 27.28 -2.40
N VAL A 66 4.93 27.60 -1.88
CA VAL A 66 4.17 28.83 -2.16
C VAL A 66 3.98 29.68 -0.92
N ASP A 67 3.85 30.98 -1.11
CA ASP A 67 3.51 31.91 -0.04
C ASP A 67 1.99 31.93 0.23
N ASP A 68 1.20 31.58 -0.80
CA ASP A 68 -0.26 31.58 -0.78
C ASP A 68 -0.75 30.32 -1.54
N VAL A 69 -1.45 29.43 -0.85
CA VAL A 69 -1.92 28.14 -1.41
C VAL A 69 -2.98 28.37 -2.50
N ASP A 70 -3.82 29.39 -2.33
CA ASP A 70 -4.88 29.70 -3.30
C ASP A 70 -4.36 30.15 -4.66
N LYS A 71 -3.06 30.50 -4.75
CA LYS A 71 -2.38 30.95 -5.97
C LYS A 71 -1.55 29.86 -6.66
N CYS A 72 -1.68 28.60 -6.25
CA CYS A 72 -1.00 27.51 -6.96
C CYS A 72 -1.81 26.94 -8.13
N GLY A 73 -3.08 27.38 -8.30
CA GLY A 73 -3.98 26.92 -9.35
C GLY A 73 -4.51 25.50 -9.17
N ILE A 74 -4.29 24.88 -8.00
CA ILE A 74 -4.80 23.56 -7.63
C ILE A 74 -6.02 23.73 -6.75
N ASP A 75 -7.10 23.04 -7.03
CA ASP A 75 -8.30 23.01 -6.20
C ASP A 75 -8.08 22.07 -5.00
N ILE A 76 -7.61 22.62 -3.89
CA ILE A 76 -7.36 21.87 -2.65
C ILE A 76 -8.65 21.50 -1.89
N SER A 77 -9.83 21.95 -2.36
CA SER A 77 -11.12 21.53 -1.81
C SER A 77 -11.52 20.14 -2.30
N GLU A 78 -10.92 19.70 -3.39
CA GLU A 78 -11.09 18.37 -3.94
C GLU A 78 -9.98 17.42 -3.45
N LYS A 79 -10.28 16.12 -3.49
CA LYS A 79 -9.30 15.10 -3.09
C LYS A 79 -8.13 15.05 -4.08
N LEU A 80 -6.93 14.89 -3.54
CA LEU A 80 -5.76 14.45 -4.31
C LEU A 80 -5.76 12.93 -4.42
N TYR A 81 -5.23 12.42 -5.53
CA TYR A 81 -5.09 10.97 -5.73
C TYR A 81 -3.66 10.63 -6.08
N LEU A 82 -3.07 9.72 -5.30
CA LEU A 82 -1.84 9.04 -5.66
C LEU A 82 -2.23 7.72 -6.33
N PHE A 83 -1.52 7.35 -7.38
CA PHE A 83 -1.79 6.11 -8.10
C PHE A 83 -0.51 5.46 -8.62
N GLU A 84 -0.57 4.18 -8.87
CA GLU A 84 0.42 3.46 -9.65
C GLU A 84 -0.23 2.99 -10.95
N SER A 85 0.36 3.38 -12.08
CA SER A 85 -0.15 2.91 -13.38
C SER A 85 0.20 1.44 -13.62
N ALA A 86 -0.47 0.79 -14.58
CA ALA A 86 -0.19 -0.60 -14.94
C ALA A 86 1.27 -0.87 -15.36
N ASP A 87 1.99 0.17 -15.77
CA ASP A 87 3.41 0.11 -16.15
C ASP A 87 4.36 0.39 -14.96
N GLY A 88 3.83 0.48 -13.72
CA GLY A 88 4.60 0.71 -12.49
C GLY A 88 5.06 2.15 -12.27
N ASN A 89 4.56 3.12 -13.05
CA ASN A 89 4.87 4.53 -12.81
C ASN A 89 3.98 5.08 -11.68
N LEU A 90 4.61 5.73 -10.72
CA LEU A 90 3.86 6.45 -9.68
C LEU A 90 3.31 7.76 -10.26
N GLY A 91 2.11 8.12 -9.83
CA GLY A 91 1.44 9.34 -10.24
C GLY A 91 0.72 10.03 -9.08
N LEU A 92 0.60 11.35 -9.19
CA LEU A 92 -0.31 12.16 -8.38
C LEU A 92 -1.22 12.89 -9.35
N CYS A 93 -2.52 12.90 -9.05
CA CYS A 93 -3.53 13.64 -9.78
C CYS A 93 -4.21 14.64 -8.84
N ALA A 94 -4.36 15.88 -9.33
CA ALA A 94 -5.06 16.95 -8.66
C ALA A 94 -5.99 17.68 -9.62
N LYS A 95 -7.09 18.23 -9.12
CA LYS A 95 -7.97 19.11 -9.88
C LYS A 95 -7.31 20.48 -10.07
N VAL A 96 -7.35 21.00 -11.28
CA VAL A 96 -6.90 22.36 -11.60
C VAL A 96 -8.07 23.32 -11.42
N SER A 97 -7.86 24.38 -10.65
CA SER A 97 -8.81 25.49 -10.48
C SER A 97 -8.53 26.62 -11.47
N ASP A 98 -7.26 26.90 -11.72
CA ASP A 98 -6.80 27.90 -12.70
C ASP A 98 -5.48 27.47 -13.37
N GLU A 99 -5.50 27.31 -14.68
CA GLU A 99 -4.35 26.87 -15.46
C GLU A 99 -3.24 27.94 -15.52
N GLY A 100 -3.62 29.23 -15.51
CA GLY A 100 -2.67 30.34 -15.47
C GLY A 100 -1.87 30.35 -14.18
N ASP A 101 -2.55 30.18 -13.04
CA ASP A 101 -1.91 30.13 -11.72
C ASP A 101 -0.99 28.91 -11.60
N VAL A 102 -1.34 27.75 -12.18
CA VAL A 102 -0.43 26.58 -12.26
C VAL A 102 0.85 26.93 -13.05
N LYS A 103 0.71 27.63 -14.17
CA LYS A 103 1.90 28.09 -14.96
C LYS A 103 2.78 29.03 -14.16
N ASP A 104 2.18 30.00 -13.48
CA ASP A 104 2.91 30.99 -12.68
C ASP A 104 3.59 30.34 -11.47
N TRP A 105 2.91 29.40 -10.81
CA TRP A 105 3.48 28.59 -9.76
C TRP A 105 4.71 27.81 -10.23
N LEU A 106 4.60 27.05 -11.33
CA LEU A 106 5.73 26.30 -11.90
C LEU A 106 6.86 27.22 -12.38
N ALA A 107 6.55 28.40 -12.94
CA ALA A 107 7.55 29.38 -13.31
C ALA A 107 8.30 29.93 -12.07
N SER A 108 7.61 30.07 -10.93
CA SER A 108 8.26 30.44 -9.67
C SER A 108 9.23 29.35 -9.17
N LEU A 109 8.84 28.06 -9.31
CA LEU A 109 9.69 26.91 -8.98
C LEU A 109 10.90 26.82 -9.94
N ALA A 110 10.73 27.18 -11.22
CA ALA A 110 11.81 27.22 -12.19
C ALA A 110 12.87 28.30 -11.82
N LYS A 111 12.44 29.48 -11.36
CA LYS A 111 13.35 30.51 -10.82
C LYS A 111 14.16 30.03 -9.63
N LYS A 112 13.55 29.15 -8.79
CA LYS A 112 14.20 28.51 -7.64
C LYS A 112 15.03 27.26 -8.03
N ARG A 113 15.11 26.90 -9.32
CA ARG A 113 15.77 25.68 -9.84
C ARG A 113 15.19 24.37 -9.29
N ILE A 114 13.92 24.38 -8.90
CA ILE A 114 13.19 23.19 -8.45
C ILE A 114 12.48 22.52 -9.63
N ALA A 115 12.08 23.32 -10.63
CA ALA A 115 11.41 22.88 -11.84
C ALA A 115 12.14 23.37 -13.11
N SER A 116 11.88 22.73 -14.24
CA SER A 116 12.20 23.29 -15.55
C SER A 116 11.17 24.36 -15.97
N GLU A 117 11.50 25.17 -16.97
CA GLU A 117 10.50 26.04 -17.60
C GLU A 117 9.33 25.22 -18.17
N VAL A 118 8.13 25.79 -18.09
CA VAL A 118 6.92 25.20 -18.65
C VAL A 118 6.98 25.22 -20.17
N LYS A 119 6.74 24.10 -20.82
CA LYS A 119 6.69 23.94 -22.27
C LYS A 119 5.34 23.38 -22.68
N GLU A 120 4.76 23.95 -23.74
CA GLU A 120 3.54 23.42 -24.34
C GLU A 120 3.86 22.30 -25.33
N ARG A 121 3.09 21.20 -25.27
CA ARG A 121 3.19 20.09 -26.21
C ARG A 121 1.83 19.42 -26.40
N LYS A 122 1.38 19.32 -27.63
CA LYS A 122 0.08 18.68 -28.01
C LYS A 122 -1.12 19.29 -27.28
N GLY A 123 -1.10 20.58 -26.95
CA GLY A 123 -2.17 21.30 -26.26
C GLY A 123 -2.15 21.12 -24.73
N PHE A 124 -1.10 20.56 -24.16
CA PHE A 124 -0.88 20.42 -22.72
C PHE A 124 0.43 21.09 -22.30
N HIS A 125 0.53 21.42 -21.04
CA HIS A 125 1.69 22.06 -20.46
C HIS A 125 2.51 21.06 -19.66
N PHE A 126 3.85 21.14 -19.78
CA PHE A 126 4.78 20.23 -19.12
C PHE A 126 5.94 20.96 -18.47
N SER A 127 6.36 20.45 -17.32
CA SER A 127 7.57 20.83 -16.60
C SER A 127 8.23 19.59 -16.01
N VAL A 128 9.49 19.68 -15.59
CA VAL A 128 10.21 18.60 -14.91
C VAL A 128 10.63 19.10 -13.54
N LEU A 129 10.24 18.39 -12.47
CA LEU A 129 10.62 18.66 -11.09
C LEU A 129 11.83 17.80 -10.70
N LYS A 130 12.86 18.45 -10.11
CA LYS A 130 14.06 17.77 -9.59
C LYS A 130 14.64 16.73 -10.57
N ASP A 131 14.63 17.06 -11.87
CA ASP A 131 15.18 16.29 -13.00
C ASP A 131 14.56 14.88 -13.21
N SER A 132 13.61 14.45 -12.39
CA SER A 132 13.09 13.07 -12.43
C SER A 132 11.57 12.94 -12.37
N TRP A 133 10.82 13.98 -12.06
CA TRP A 133 9.35 13.94 -12.02
C TRP A 133 8.77 14.86 -13.08
N LEU A 134 7.94 14.30 -13.96
CA LEU A 134 7.21 15.08 -14.95
C LEU A 134 5.92 15.62 -14.34
N VAL A 135 5.70 16.92 -14.54
CA VAL A 135 4.40 17.57 -14.35
C VAL A 135 3.77 17.77 -15.70
N GLY A 136 2.52 17.34 -15.86
CA GLY A 136 1.70 17.62 -17.05
C GLY A 136 0.33 18.13 -16.62
N PHE A 137 -0.22 19.18 -17.25
CA PHE A 137 -1.50 19.70 -16.84
C PHE A 137 -2.32 20.30 -17.99
N SER A 138 -3.60 20.43 -17.73
CA SER A 138 -4.62 21.10 -18.55
C SER A 138 -5.46 21.99 -17.63
N GLY A 139 -6.49 22.64 -18.16
CA GLY A 139 -7.46 23.38 -17.36
C GLY A 139 -8.33 22.52 -16.42
N GLN A 140 -8.23 21.20 -16.46
CA GLN A 140 -9.04 20.28 -15.62
C GLN A 140 -8.17 19.51 -14.61
N ALA A 141 -7.04 18.95 -15.06
CA ALA A 141 -6.21 18.04 -14.28
C ALA A 141 -4.76 18.41 -14.31
N LEU A 142 -4.09 18.22 -13.18
CA LEU A 142 -2.64 18.21 -13.05
C LEU A 142 -2.18 16.79 -12.69
N LEU A 143 -1.22 16.28 -13.45
CA LEU A 143 -0.52 15.02 -13.19
C LEU A 143 0.94 15.29 -12.84
N VAL A 144 1.44 14.62 -11.80
CA VAL A 144 2.88 14.50 -11.52
C VAL A 144 3.22 13.03 -11.59
N MET A 145 4.14 12.62 -12.47
CA MET A 145 4.50 11.21 -12.66
C MET A 145 6.01 11.01 -12.67
N GLY A 146 6.44 9.88 -12.10
CA GLY A 146 7.85 9.49 -12.00
C GLY A 146 8.13 8.54 -10.81
N PRO A 147 9.40 8.40 -10.35
CA PRO A 147 10.59 9.04 -10.96
C PRO A 147 10.96 8.41 -12.31
N VAL A 148 11.52 9.19 -13.20
CA VAL A 148 11.91 8.75 -14.53
C VAL A 148 13.28 9.30 -14.92
N VAL A 149 14.13 8.46 -15.50
CA VAL A 149 15.44 8.89 -16.03
C VAL A 149 15.27 9.75 -17.30
N ALA A 150 16.24 10.62 -17.57
CA ALA A 150 16.16 11.60 -18.66
C ALA A 150 15.79 10.99 -20.02
N ASP A 151 16.36 9.85 -20.37
CA ASP A 151 16.13 9.17 -21.65
C ASP A 151 14.69 8.64 -21.81
N ALA A 152 14.00 8.33 -20.69
CA ALA A 152 12.64 7.83 -20.69
C ALA A 152 11.57 8.94 -20.51
N GLN A 153 11.95 10.18 -20.22
CA GLN A 153 11.03 11.31 -20.01
C GLN A 153 10.10 11.54 -21.21
N ALA A 154 10.63 11.44 -22.43
CA ALA A 154 9.83 11.65 -23.64
C ALA A 154 8.73 10.59 -23.80
N GLN A 155 8.98 9.34 -23.40
CA GLN A 155 8.01 8.26 -23.42
C GLN A 155 6.92 8.49 -22.36
N LEU A 156 7.31 8.81 -21.11
CA LEU A 156 6.37 9.11 -20.04
C LEU A 156 5.50 10.32 -20.38
N GLN A 157 6.08 11.37 -20.99
CA GLN A 157 5.31 12.52 -21.46
C GLN A 157 4.24 12.16 -22.49
N GLN A 158 4.57 11.25 -23.43
CA GLN A 158 3.56 10.76 -24.40
C GLN A 158 2.42 9.98 -23.71
N GLN A 159 2.75 9.22 -22.68
CA GLN A 159 1.77 8.51 -21.87
C GLN A 159 0.88 9.49 -21.09
N MET A 160 1.45 10.51 -20.43
CA MET A 160 0.70 11.55 -19.75
C MET A 160 -0.25 12.32 -20.69
N VAL A 161 0.15 12.57 -21.95
CA VAL A 161 -0.77 13.15 -22.96
C VAL A 161 -1.99 12.26 -23.18
N LYS A 162 -1.84 10.94 -23.19
CA LYS A 162 -2.98 10.01 -23.32
C LYS A 162 -3.89 10.10 -22.10
N TYR A 163 -3.30 10.16 -20.92
CA TYR A 163 -4.05 10.26 -19.66
C TYR A 163 -4.80 11.59 -19.55
N LEU A 164 -4.15 12.74 -19.87
CA LEU A 164 -4.78 14.05 -19.84
C LEU A 164 -5.89 14.22 -20.90
N LYS A 165 -5.93 13.36 -21.93
CA LYS A 165 -6.98 13.31 -22.96
C LYS A 165 -8.05 12.28 -22.70
N ALA A 166 -7.89 11.45 -21.66
CA ALA A 166 -8.80 10.36 -21.41
C ALA A 166 -10.20 10.87 -21.08
N GLU A 167 -11.19 10.17 -21.56
CA GLU A 167 -12.60 10.36 -21.24
C GLU A 167 -12.99 9.41 -20.09
N GLU A 168 -14.20 9.54 -19.55
CA GLU A 168 -14.68 8.79 -18.40
C GLU A 168 -14.49 7.27 -18.54
N GLU A 169 -14.74 6.72 -19.74
CA GLU A 169 -14.64 5.29 -20.02
C GLU A 169 -13.22 4.70 -19.86
N ASP A 170 -12.19 5.54 -19.96
CA ASP A 170 -10.78 5.19 -19.77
C ASP A 170 -10.22 5.66 -18.43
N GLY A 171 -10.98 6.46 -17.70
CA GLY A 171 -10.65 6.99 -16.38
C GLY A 171 -10.85 6.00 -15.25
N ILE A 172 -10.32 6.35 -14.07
CA ILE A 172 -10.38 5.51 -12.87
C ILE A 172 -11.80 5.33 -12.33
N THR A 173 -12.70 6.27 -12.59
CA THR A 173 -14.05 6.30 -12.04
C THR A 173 -14.89 5.08 -12.42
N VAL A 174 -14.61 4.45 -13.56
CA VAL A 174 -15.27 3.22 -14.02
C VAL A 174 -14.59 1.94 -13.54
N SER A 175 -13.57 2.03 -12.67
CA SER A 175 -12.85 0.87 -12.16
C SER A 175 -13.46 0.34 -10.86
N PRO A 176 -13.49 -0.99 -10.65
CA PRO A 176 -13.93 -1.57 -9.38
C PRO A 176 -13.08 -1.11 -8.18
N MET A 177 -11.82 -0.76 -8.40
CA MET A 177 -10.95 -0.24 -7.34
C MET A 177 -11.41 1.14 -6.85
N TYR A 178 -11.84 2.01 -7.76
CA TYR A 178 -12.40 3.31 -7.40
C TYR A 178 -13.74 3.15 -6.68
N GLU A 179 -14.62 2.29 -7.17
CA GLU A 179 -15.88 1.96 -6.49
C GLU A 179 -15.62 1.50 -5.05
N ARG A 180 -14.66 0.60 -4.85
CA ARG A 180 -14.27 0.17 -3.50
C ARG A 180 -13.68 1.31 -2.66
N LEU A 181 -12.85 2.17 -3.24
CA LEU A 181 -12.26 3.32 -2.55
C LEU A 181 -13.34 4.28 -2.01
N GLN A 182 -14.42 4.49 -2.77
CA GLN A 182 -15.52 5.37 -2.34
C GLN A 182 -16.30 4.83 -1.14
N THR A 183 -16.16 3.56 -0.77
CA THR A 183 -16.76 2.99 0.44
C THR A 183 -15.95 3.25 1.72
N LEU A 184 -14.72 3.76 1.58
CA LEU A 184 -13.84 4.12 2.69
C LEU A 184 -14.06 5.58 3.07
N SER A 185 -14.03 5.90 4.36
CA SER A 185 -14.46 7.21 4.86
C SER A 185 -13.38 8.05 5.53
N SER A 186 -12.18 7.50 5.69
CA SER A 186 -11.06 8.21 6.32
C SER A 186 -10.49 9.33 5.44
N PRO A 187 -9.83 10.34 6.04
CA PRO A 187 -9.17 11.43 5.31
C PRO A 187 -8.18 10.95 4.25
N MET A 188 -7.57 9.80 4.49
CA MET A 188 -6.77 9.06 3.51
C MET A 188 -7.32 7.65 3.40
N ALA A 189 -7.50 7.17 2.18
CA ALA A 189 -7.97 5.81 1.92
C ALA A 189 -7.19 5.21 0.75
N MET A 190 -6.97 3.90 0.81
CA MET A 190 -6.18 3.17 -0.18
C MET A 190 -6.94 1.94 -0.69
N VAL A 191 -6.86 1.71 -1.98
CA VAL A 191 -7.16 0.41 -2.60
C VAL A 191 -6.01 0.06 -3.53
N ALA A 192 -5.37 -1.08 -3.31
CA ALA A 192 -4.19 -1.48 -4.07
C ALA A 192 -4.19 -2.99 -4.33
N GLN A 193 -3.75 -3.41 -5.51
CA GLN A 193 -3.43 -4.81 -5.77
C GLN A 193 -2.17 -5.19 -4.99
N ALA A 194 -2.10 -6.40 -4.45
CA ALA A 194 -0.94 -6.85 -3.69
C ALA A 194 0.37 -6.81 -4.51
N GLN A 195 0.29 -6.94 -5.84
CA GLN A 195 1.45 -6.80 -6.73
C GLN A 195 2.08 -5.40 -6.75
N ALA A 196 1.35 -4.34 -6.34
CA ALA A 196 1.87 -2.98 -6.23
C ALA A 196 2.83 -2.82 -5.02
N LEU A 197 2.83 -3.79 -4.10
CA LEU A 197 3.77 -3.80 -2.99
C LEU A 197 5.14 -4.33 -3.44
N PRO A 198 6.25 -3.87 -2.82
CA PRO A 198 7.53 -4.52 -3.01
C PRO A 198 7.43 -6.02 -2.70
N GLU A 199 8.04 -6.88 -3.54
CA GLU A 199 7.91 -8.34 -3.50
C GLU A 199 8.02 -8.95 -2.09
N LYS A 200 8.96 -8.45 -1.28
CA LYS A 200 9.16 -8.89 0.10
C LYS A 200 7.98 -8.65 1.04
N PHE A 201 7.04 -7.79 0.68
CA PHE A 201 5.85 -7.47 1.49
C PHE A 201 4.55 -8.09 0.95
N VAL A 202 4.59 -8.76 -0.20
CA VAL A 202 3.40 -9.37 -0.82
C VAL A 202 2.86 -10.54 0.00
N ALA A 203 3.74 -11.38 0.54
CA ALA A 203 3.36 -12.63 1.20
C ALA A 203 2.35 -12.48 2.35
N PRO A 204 2.48 -11.52 3.29
CA PRO A 204 1.50 -11.33 4.36
C PRO A 204 0.10 -11.00 3.85
N PHE A 205 -0.02 -10.28 2.75
CA PHE A 205 -1.32 -9.85 2.20
C PHE A 205 -1.97 -10.89 1.30
N THR A 206 -1.21 -11.86 0.80
CA THR A 206 -1.73 -12.97 0.00
C THR A 206 -1.95 -14.25 0.83
N LEU A 207 -1.71 -14.17 2.14
CA LEU A 207 -1.87 -15.30 3.05
C LEU A 207 -3.34 -15.73 3.13
N GLY A 208 -3.59 -17.01 2.85
CA GLY A 208 -4.95 -17.57 2.79
C GLY A 208 -5.56 -17.57 1.38
N ALA A 209 -4.98 -16.88 0.42
CA ALA A 209 -5.36 -17.07 -0.98
C ALA A 209 -5.04 -18.51 -1.47
N PRO A 210 -5.76 -19.03 -2.47
CA PRO A 210 -5.42 -20.31 -3.09
C PRO A 210 -3.96 -20.34 -3.55
N LYS A 211 -3.38 -21.55 -3.56
CA LYS A 211 -2.01 -21.74 -4.04
C LYS A 211 -1.87 -21.19 -5.47
N ASP A 212 -0.75 -20.53 -5.73
CA ASP A 212 -0.40 -19.95 -7.04
C ASP A 212 -1.36 -18.82 -7.50
N THR A 213 -2.13 -18.21 -6.57
CA THR A 213 -2.90 -17.00 -6.87
C THR A 213 -1.96 -15.88 -7.29
N ASP A 214 -2.26 -15.25 -8.44
CA ASP A 214 -1.55 -14.07 -8.91
C ASP A 214 -1.80 -12.89 -7.93
N PRO A 215 -0.75 -12.23 -7.41
CA PRO A 215 -0.88 -11.09 -6.51
C PRO A 215 -1.73 -9.94 -7.06
N SER A 216 -1.88 -9.82 -8.39
CA SER A 216 -2.80 -8.86 -9.02
C SER A 216 -4.27 -9.09 -8.68
N GLN A 217 -4.62 -10.33 -8.29
CA GLN A 217 -5.99 -10.71 -7.96
C GLN A 217 -6.33 -10.53 -6.48
N VAL A 218 -5.33 -10.26 -5.64
CA VAL A 218 -5.54 -9.93 -4.22
C VAL A 218 -5.48 -8.42 -4.05
N VAL A 219 -6.50 -7.86 -3.45
CA VAL A 219 -6.67 -6.41 -3.29
C VAL A 219 -6.67 -6.06 -1.81
N ILE A 220 -6.00 -4.99 -1.47
CA ILE A 220 -5.93 -4.41 -0.14
C ILE A 220 -6.79 -3.15 -0.16
N ALA A 221 -7.75 -3.04 0.76
CA ALA A 221 -8.50 -1.81 1.00
C ALA A 221 -8.23 -1.36 2.43
N ALA A 222 -7.83 -0.09 2.61
CA ALA A 222 -7.47 0.41 3.91
C ALA A 222 -7.86 1.88 4.11
N ASP A 223 -8.39 2.17 5.28
CA ASP A 223 -8.49 3.50 5.85
C ASP A 223 -7.16 3.87 6.51
N MET A 224 -6.75 5.11 6.35
CA MET A 224 -5.49 5.64 6.89
C MET A 224 -5.75 6.95 7.63
N GLU A 225 -5.18 7.08 8.81
CA GLU A 225 -5.31 8.26 9.68
C GLU A 225 -3.96 8.56 10.34
N VAL A 226 -3.62 9.84 10.45
CA VAL A 226 -2.46 10.28 11.24
C VAL A 226 -2.96 10.76 12.59
N LYS A 227 -2.67 10.00 13.65
CA LYS A 227 -3.03 10.33 15.02
C LYS A 227 -1.80 10.36 15.92
N ASP A 228 -1.61 11.45 16.65
CA ASP A 228 -0.46 11.66 17.54
C ASP A 228 0.90 11.44 16.85
N GLY A 229 1.02 11.81 15.57
CA GLY A 229 2.23 11.64 14.78
C GLY A 229 2.46 10.21 14.26
N ILE A 230 1.53 9.29 14.51
CA ILE A 230 1.57 7.90 14.05
C ILE A 230 0.59 7.72 12.89
N LEU A 231 1.04 7.17 11.77
CA LEU A 231 0.17 6.72 10.69
C LEU A 231 -0.46 5.39 11.08
N GLN A 232 -1.77 5.41 11.32
CA GLN A 232 -2.58 4.22 11.53
C GLN A 232 -3.19 3.77 10.20
N ILE A 233 -3.05 2.48 9.88
CA ILE A 233 -3.61 1.88 8.69
C ILE A 233 -4.49 0.72 9.15
N GLN A 234 -5.78 0.78 8.85
CA GLN A 234 -6.73 -0.28 9.15
C GLN A 234 -7.38 -0.74 7.86
N GLY A 235 -7.28 -2.02 7.56
CA GLY A 235 -7.77 -2.51 6.29
C GLY A 235 -8.02 -4.01 6.28
N GLU A 236 -8.42 -4.47 5.11
CA GLU A 236 -8.67 -5.87 4.80
C GLU A 236 -8.07 -6.25 3.46
N THR A 237 -7.86 -7.53 3.26
CA THR A 237 -7.56 -8.11 1.95
C THR A 237 -8.80 -8.83 1.43
N PHE A 238 -9.08 -8.63 0.15
CA PHE A 238 -10.20 -9.24 -0.56
C PHE A 238 -9.85 -9.50 -2.03
N SER A 239 -10.78 -10.03 -2.80
CA SER A 239 -10.62 -10.19 -4.24
C SER A 239 -11.91 -9.88 -4.98
N PHE A 240 -11.80 -9.31 -6.19
CA PHE A 240 -12.93 -9.22 -7.11
C PHE A 240 -13.27 -10.58 -7.75
N ASN A 241 -12.38 -11.57 -7.62
CA ASN A 241 -12.67 -12.96 -7.97
C ASN A 241 -13.31 -13.68 -6.79
N GLU A 242 -14.56 -14.11 -6.95
CA GLU A 242 -15.37 -14.73 -5.89
C GLU A 242 -14.71 -15.95 -5.24
N THR A 243 -14.00 -16.78 -6.01
CA THR A 243 -13.32 -17.98 -5.48
C THR A 243 -12.16 -17.62 -4.56
N ILE A 244 -11.36 -16.62 -4.97
CA ILE A 244 -10.23 -16.13 -4.18
C ILE A 244 -10.75 -15.42 -2.94
N ASP A 245 -11.79 -14.57 -3.09
CA ASP A 245 -12.38 -13.84 -1.99
C ASP A 245 -12.92 -14.77 -0.89
N LYS A 246 -13.67 -15.81 -1.25
CA LYS A 246 -14.16 -16.84 -0.30
C LYS A 246 -13.01 -17.52 0.44
N ALA A 247 -11.88 -17.75 -0.23
CA ALA A 247 -10.71 -18.36 0.43
C ALA A 247 -10.07 -17.39 1.42
N LEU A 248 -9.91 -16.11 1.07
CA LEU A 248 -9.41 -15.06 1.95
C LEU A 248 -10.32 -14.88 3.17
N GLN A 249 -11.63 -14.77 2.97
CA GLN A 249 -12.61 -14.65 4.06
C GLN A 249 -12.58 -15.87 5.01
N LYS A 250 -12.41 -17.07 4.48
CA LYS A 250 -12.23 -18.28 5.30
C LYS A 250 -10.92 -18.21 6.10
N ALA A 251 -9.86 -17.70 5.52
CA ALA A 251 -8.57 -17.58 6.17
C ALA A 251 -8.60 -16.60 7.36
N VAL A 252 -9.35 -15.50 7.26
CA VAL A 252 -9.53 -14.52 8.34
C VAL A 252 -10.09 -15.19 9.61
N GLN A 253 -10.91 -16.24 9.50
CA GLN A 253 -11.47 -16.96 10.65
C GLN A 253 -10.41 -17.69 11.50
N ASN A 254 -9.18 -17.87 10.98
CA ASN A 254 -8.08 -18.46 11.73
C ASN A 254 -7.38 -17.47 12.67
N TYR A 255 -7.64 -16.17 12.52
CA TYR A 255 -7.11 -15.14 13.40
C TYR A 255 -8.07 -14.88 14.57
N ARG A 256 -7.49 -14.63 15.73
CA ARG A 256 -8.19 -14.31 16.97
C ARG A 256 -7.79 -12.91 17.44
N PRO A 257 -8.57 -12.25 18.30
CA PRO A 257 -8.18 -10.97 18.90
C PRO A 257 -6.81 -11.04 19.57
N ILE A 258 -5.92 -10.12 19.24
CA ILE A 258 -4.58 -10.01 19.84
C ILE A 258 -4.73 -9.59 21.30
N LYS A 259 -4.05 -10.30 22.22
CA LYS A 259 -4.03 -9.98 23.67
C LYS A 259 -2.97 -8.94 24.01
N GLY A 260 -2.02 -8.69 23.10
CA GLY A 260 -0.95 -7.73 23.27
C GLY A 260 0.22 -8.22 24.11
N SER A 261 0.38 -9.53 24.29
CA SER A 261 1.39 -10.12 25.17
C SER A 261 2.83 -9.70 24.84
N TYR A 262 3.12 -9.42 23.55
CA TYR A 262 4.48 -9.10 23.07
C TYR A 262 4.65 -7.65 22.63
N VAL A 263 3.58 -6.86 22.54
CA VAL A 263 3.66 -5.48 22.04
C VAL A 263 4.62 -4.62 22.86
N LYS A 264 4.56 -4.76 24.19
CA LYS A 264 5.44 -4.02 25.12
C LYS A 264 6.90 -4.49 25.13
N SER A 265 7.16 -5.65 24.54
CA SER A 265 8.50 -6.23 24.46
C SER A 265 9.21 -5.92 23.14
N MET A 266 8.54 -5.20 22.24
CA MET A 266 9.15 -4.73 21.00
C MET A 266 10.18 -3.65 21.32
N PRO A 267 11.44 -3.74 20.81
CA PRO A 267 12.43 -2.69 20.96
C PRO A 267 11.92 -1.37 20.38
N ASP A 268 12.25 -0.25 21.04
CA ASP A 268 11.83 1.08 20.59
C ASP A 268 12.44 1.49 19.24
N ASP A 269 13.58 0.90 18.88
CA ASP A 269 14.30 1.10 17.62
C ASP A 269 13.96 0.04 16.55
N ALA A 270 12.99 -0.84 16.81
CA ALA A 270 12.57 -1.81 15.83
C ALA A 270 11.93 -1.14 14.62
N LEU A 271 12.34 -1.57 13.44
CA LEU A 271 11.83 -1.04 12.18
C LEU A 271 10.37 -1.44 11.91
N ALA A 272 10.03 -2.71 12.24
CA ALA A 272 8.68 -3.22 12.06
C ALA A 272 8.38 -4.36 13.05
N GLY A 273 7.11 -4.49 13.41
CA GLY A 273 6.58 -5.61 14.18
C GLY A 273 5.28 -6.13 13.57
N ILE A 274 5.16 -7.45 13.46
CA ILE A 274 3.95 -8.15 13.04
C ILE A 274 3.42 -8.88 14.25
N PHE A 275 2.20 -8.59 14.66
CA PHE A 275 1.55 -9.21 15.79
C PHE A 275 0.28 -9.93 15.33
N MET A 276 0.08 -11.14 15.81
CA MET A 276 -1.12 -11.92 15.50
C MET A 276 -1.49 -12.84 16.68
N ASN A 277 -2.70 -13.35 16.68
CA ASN A 277 -3.13 -14.40 17.60
C ASN A 277 -3.74 -15.53 16.78
N VAL A 278 -3.11 -16.69 16.81
CA VAL A 278 -3.45 -17.82 15.94
C VAL A 278 -3.46 -19.15 16.68
N ASN A 279 -4.14 -20.13 16.06
CA ASN A 279 -3.93 -21.54 16.35
C ASN A 279 -3.01 -22.12 15.29
N GLY A 280 -1.87 -22.65 15.69
CA GLY A 280 -0.80 -23.10 14.78
C GLY A 280 -1.21 -24.24 13.87
N GLU A 281 -2.07 -25.17 14.33
CA GLU A 281 -2.59 -26.26 13.51
C GLU A 281 -3.40 -25.76 12.30
N GLN A 282 -4.12 -24.65 12.47
CA GLN A 282 -4.92 -24.03 11.42
C GLN A 282 -4.08 -23.04 10.57
N PHE A 283 -3.13 -22.38 11.19
CA PHE A 283 -2.33 -21.32 10.56
C PHE A 283 -1.21 -21.88 9.67
N LEU A 284 -0.53 -22.96 10.09
CA LEU A 284 0.56 -23.56 9.33
C LEU A 284 0.18 -23.97 7.90
N PRO A 285 -0.97 -24.62 7.63
CA PRO A 285 -1.39 -24.91 6.26
C PRO A 285 -1.54 -23.68 5.38
N MET A 286 -1.94 -22.53 5.94
CA MET A 286 -2.00 -21.26 5.21
C MET A 286 -0.59 -20.77 4.84
N MET A 287 0.37 -20.83 5.76
CA MET A 287 1.76 -20.50 5.47
C MET A 287 2.35 -21.43 4.39
N GLN A 288 2.07 -22.71 4.45
CA GLN A 288 2.55 -23.72 3.50
C GLN A 288 1.89 -23.57 2.10
N SER A 289 0.68 -23.01 2.02
CA SER A 289 0.04 -22.69 0.73
C SER A 289 0.63 -21.46 0.05
N ASN A 290 1.28 -20.56 0.79
CA ASN A 290 1.95 -19.38 0.25
C ASN A 290 3.37 -19.74 -0.17
N ARG A 291 3.71 -19.58 -1.46
CA ARG A 291 4.99 -20.02 -2.04
C ARG A 291 6.22 -19.41 -1.35
N SER A 292 6.18 -18.12 -1.03
CA SER A 292 7.30 -17.44 -0.38
C SER A 292 7.52 -17.93 1.04
N LEU A 293 6.44 -18.09 1.82
CA LEU A 293 6.51 -18.60 3.19
C LEU A 293 6.85 -20.10 3.22
N GLN A 294 6.36 -20.88 2.26
CA GLN A 294 6.74 -22.28 2.10
C GLN A 294 8.25 -22.43 1.88
N THR A 295 8.83 -21.59 1.01
CA THR A 295 10.28 -21.61 0.74
C THR A 295 11.08 -21.27 2.00
N LEU A 296 10.65 -20.28 2.77
CA LEU A 296 11.27 -19.92 4.03
C LEU A 296 11.23 -21.07 5.04
N LEU A 297 10.04 -21.66 5.24
CA LEU A 297 9.87 -22.81 6.13
C LEU A 297 10.72 -24.02 5.72
N MET A 298 10.78 -24.33 4.41
CA MET A 298 11.61 -25.43 3.90
C MET A 298 13.10 -25.22 4.22
N GLY A 299 13.61 -24.00 4.16
CA GLY A 299 14.99 -23.68 4.51
C GLY A 299 15.27 -23.96 6.00
N ILE A 300 14.39 -23.53 6.88
CA ILE A 300 14.56 -23.72 8.34
C ILE A 300 14.34 -25.19 8.73
N ASN A 301 13.37 -25.88 8.13
CA ASN A 301 13.02 -27.28 8.42
C ASN A 301 14.14 -28.28 8.06
N GLN A 302 15.19 -27.86 7.35
CA GLN A 302 16.37 -28.72 7.13
C GLN A 302 17.16 -29.00 8.41
N ALA A 303 17.03 -28.16 9.41
CA ALA A 303 17.80 -28.24 10.65
C ALA A 303 16.94 -28.35 11.91
N VAL A 304 15.83 -27.63 11.93
CA VAL A 304 14.90 -27.54 13.07
C VAL A 304 13.49 -27.74 12.52
N ASP A 305 12.73 -28.70 13.06
CA ASP A 305 11.33 -28.92 12.65
C ASP A 305 10.44 -27.74 13.07
N MET A 306 10.56 -26.65 12.29
CA MET A 306 9.81 -25.42 12.51
C MET A 306 8.30 -25.67 12.33
N ASP A 307 7.94 -26.60 11.48
CA ASP A 307 6.51 -26.99 11.29
C ASP A 307 5.91 -27.52 12.59
N ASN A 308 6.63 -28.39 13.33
CA ASN A 308 6.18 -28.92 14.63
C ASN A 308 6.11 -27.81 15.70
N ILE A 309 7.09 -26.90 15.70
CA ILE A 309 7.07 -25.71 16.58
C ILE A 309 5.85 -24.84 16.25
N MET A 310 5.62 -24.51 14.98
CA MET A 310 4.50 -23.69 14.54
C MET A 310 3.14 -24.34 14.86
N ARG A 311 2.98 -25.66 14.69
CA ARG A 311 1.77 -26.37 15.10
C ARG A 311 1.47 -26.23 16.59
N SER A 312 2.50 -26.10 17.41
CA SER A 312 2.33 -25.95 18.86
C SER A 312 1.90 -24.54 19.30
N VAL A 313 1.89 -23.55 18.40
CA VAL A 313 1.44 -22.19 18.72
C VAL A 313 -0.05 -22.17 19.03
N ASP A 314 -0.43 -21.54 20.14
CA ASP A 314 -1.83 -21.31 20.53
C ASP A 314 -1.95 -20.02 21.34
N GLY A 315 -1.98 -18.90 20.65
CA GLY A 315 -2.06 -17.59 21.28
C GLY A 315 -1.39 -16.49 20.47
N ASP A 316 -0.98 -15.46 21.20
CA ASP A 316 -0.25 -14.34 20.61
C ASP A 316 1.08 -14.81 20.03
N MET A 317 1.43 -14.28 18.90
CA MET A 317 2.72 -14.41 18.21
C MET A 317 3.19 -13.05 17.74
N ALA A 318 4.49 -12.80 17.82
CA ALA A 318 5.14 -11.61 17.32
C ALA A 318 6.34 -11.98 16.44
N ILE A 319 6.51 -11.25 15.35
CA ILE A 319 7.71 -11.25 14.52
C ILE A 319 8.19 -9.82 14.46
N VAL A 320 9.42 -9.54 14.89
CA VAL A 320 9.99 -8.21 14.94
C VAL A 320 11.22 -8.14 14.05
N LEU A 321 11.29 -7.12 13.23
CA LEU A 321 12.39 -6.80 12.32
C LEU A 321 13.16 -5.60 12.88
N PRO A 322 14.33 -5.79 13.51
CA PRO A 322 15.12 -4.69 14.05
C PRO A 322 15.71 -3.80 12.95
N THR A 323 16.11 -4.39 11.83
CA THR A 323 16.69 -3.67 10.68
C THR A 323 16.27 -4.29 9.36
N LEU A 324 16.13 -3.46 8.31
CA LEU A 324 16.00 -3.90 6.92
C LEU A 324 17.36 -3.63 6.23
N GLY A 325 18.25 -4.61 6.24
CA GLY A 325 19.47 -4.58 5.42
C GLY A 325 19.33 -5.56 4.25
N ASP A 326 19.96 -5.25 3.11
CA ASP A 326 19.93 -6.14 1.95
C ASP A 326 20.80 -7.42 2.17
N ALA A 327 21.75 -7.38 3.13
CA ALA A 327 22.70 -8.46 3.38
C ALA A 327 22.32 -9.37 4.55
N ASP A 328 21.67 -8.85 5.61
CA ASP A 328 21.42 -9.59 6.86
C ASP A 328 19.96 -9.37 7.29
N LEU A 329 19.10 -10.35 7.04
CA LEU A 329 17.76 -10.37 7.64
C LEU A 329 17.89 -10.72 9.12
N LYS A 330 17.79 -9.73 9.99
CA LYS A 330 17.65 -9.94 11.43
C LYS A 330 16.16 -10.01 11.76
N MET A 331 15.76 -11.07 12.43
CA MET A 331 14.36 -11.28 12.82
C MET A 331 14.33 -11.86 14.24
N MET A 332 13.41 -11.37 15.04
CA MET A 332 13.08 -11.94 16.34
C MET A 332 11.66 -12.48 16.29
N MET A 333 11.43 -13.62 16.91
CA MET A 333 10.11 -14.23 16.99
C MET A 333 9.79 -14.58 18.44
N ALA A 334 8.55 -14.35 18.85
CA ALA A 334 8.00 -14.83 20.11
C ALA A 334 6.61 -15.40 19.85
N ALA A 335 6.24 -16.50 20.55
CA ALA A 335 4.91 -17.10 20.40
C ALA A 335 4.48 -17.83 21.68
N LYS A 336 3.19 -17.72 22.04
CA LYS A 336 2.59 -18.56 23.07
C LYS A 336 2.31 -19.95 22.52
N LEU A 337 2.80 -20.97 23.22
CA LEU A 337 2.59 -22.37 22.86
C LEU A 337 1.52 -23.06 23.72
N ALA A 338 0.75 -23.97 23.13
CA ALA A 338 -0.08 -24.91 23.85
C ALA A 338 0.79 -25.95 24.62
N HIS A 339 1.87 -26.37 23.95
CA HIS A 339 2.81 -27.36 24.50
C HIS A 339 4.21 -27.19 23.89
N SER A 340 5.19 -27.84 24.48
CA SER A 340 6.59 -27.85 24.04
C SER A 340 7.11 -29.27 23.78
N LYS A 341 6.26 -30.16 23.27
CA LYS A 341 6.60 -31.60 23.04
C LYS A 341 7.78 -31.75 22.07
N TRP A 342 7.95 -30.82 21.13
CA TRP A 342 9.08 -30.77 20.19
C TRP A 342 10.47 -30.73 20.86
N LEU A 343 10.55 -30.35 22.15
CA LEU A 343 11.80 -30.43 22.91
C LEU A 343 12.36 -31.86 22.96
N GLY A 344 11.51 -32.85 22.91
CA GLY A 344 11.91 -34.28 22.87
C GLY A 344 12.67 -34.66 21.59
N ASP A 345 12.49 -33.88 20.50
CA ASP A 345 13.09 -34.15 19.20
C ASP A 345 14.44 -33.42 19.00
N VAL A 346 14.83 -32.51 19.91
CA VAL A 346 16.02 -31.65 19.73
C VAL A 346 17.30 -32.47 19.70
N ASP A 347 17.43 -33.56 20.49
CA ASP A 347 18.62 -34.39 20.44
C ASP A 347 18.72 -35.15 19.10
N TYR A 348 17.61 -35.52 18.50
CA TYR A 348 17.59 -36.03 17.13
C TYR A 348 18.03 -34.95 16.15
N TRP A 349 17.53 -33.71 16.26
CA TRP A 349 17.93 -32.59 15.38
C TRP A 349 19.44 -32.31 15.46
N LYS A 350 20.03 -32.38 16.66
CA LYS A 350 21.48 -32.22 16.84
C LYS A 350 22.31 -33.26 16.07
N THR A 351 21.81 -34.50 16.01
CA THR A 351 22.49 -35.58 15.32
C THR A 351 22.23 -35.64 13.83
N SER A 352 21.08 -35.10 13.37
CA SER A 352 20.65 -35.11 11.98
C SER A 352 20.92 -33.78 11.22
N CYS A 353 21.64 -32.85 11.83
CA CYS A 353 22.04 -31.59 11.18
C CYS A 353 22.72 -31.83 9.83
N PRO A 354 22.48 -31.00 8.83
CA PRO A 354 23.22 -31.00 7.57
C PRO A 354 24.75 -30.88 7.79
N ALA A 355 25.54 -31.38 6.84
CA ALA A 355 26.98 -31.26 6.91
C ALA A 355 27.45 -29.79 7.06
N GLY A 356 28.24 -29.48 8.04
CA GLY A 356 28.71 -28.13 8.36
C GLY A 356 27.77 -27.33 9.28
N ALA A 357 26.59 -27.82 9.57
CA ALA A 357 25.66 -27.22 10.52
C ALA A 357 25.76 -27.89 11.91
N LYS A 358 25.38 -27.15 12.94
CA LYS A 358 25.28 -27.68 14.30
C LYS A 358 24.18 -27.01 15.12
N ILE A 359 23.62 -27.78 16.06
CA ILE A 359 22.79 -27.26 17.13
C ILE A 359 23.53 -27.48 18.45
N ALA A 360 23.71 -26.43 19.24
CA ALA A 360 24.34 -26.46 20.54
C ALA A 360 23.41 -26.00 21.64
N ASN A 361 23.58 -26.49 22.87
CA ASN A 361 22.86 -25.97 24.02
C ASN A 361 23.32 -24.53 24.31
N TRP A 362 22.35 -23.63 24.55
CA TRP A 362 22.61 -22.26 24.97
C TRP A 362 22.14 -21.99 26.41
N GLY A 363 21.12 -22.72 26.85
CA GLY A 363 20.59 -22.65 28.21
C GLY A 363 19.53 -23.72 28.46
N LYS A 364 18.76 -23.58 29.53
CA LYS A 364 17.61 -24.47 29.81
C LYS A 364 16.59 -24.34 28.69
N ASN A 365 16.28 -25.44 28.00
CA ASN A 365 15.35 -25.48 26.87
C ASN A 365 15.65 -24.43 25.77
N SER A 366 16.92 -24.09 25.61
CA SER A 366 17.37 -23.03 24.69
C SER A 366 18.59 -23.51 23.91
N TYR A 367 18.60 -23.23 22.63
CA TYR A 367 19.53 -23.77 21.67
C TYR A 367 20.04 -22.71 20.72
N PHE A 368 21.18 -22.95 20.11
CA PHE A 368 21.80 -22.13 19.07
C PHE A 368 22.07 -22.98 17.85
N TYR A 369 21.53 -22.57 16.70
CA TYR A 369 21.82 -23.17 15.40
C TYR A 369 22.79 -22.31 14.62
N THR A 370 23.73 -22.94 13.88
CA THR A 370 24.54 -22.27 12.86
C THR A 370 24.99 -23.27 11.78
N ASP A 371 25.03 -22.80 10.54
CA ASP A 371 25.64 -23.50 9.38
C ASP A 371 26.80 -22.69 8.77
N GLY A 372 27.27 -21.63 9.47
CA GLY A 372 28.32 -20.72 9.02
C GLY A 372 27.83 -19.56 8.16
N LYS A 373 26.60 -19.62 7.62
CA LYS A 373 25.94 -18.53 6.90
C LYS A 373 24.74 -17.99 7.67
N THR A 374 23.93 -18.89 8.18
CA THR A 374 22.74 -18.59 8.97
C THR A 374 23.00 -18.99 10.42
N SER A 375 22.59 -18.16 11.36
CA SER A 375 22.67 -18.46 12.79
C SER A 375 21.44 -17.91 13.49
N PHE A 376 20.85 -18.71 14.38
CA PHE A 376 19.72 -18.23 15.19
C PHE A 376 19.65 -18.98 16.53
N TYR A 377 19.10 -18.30 17.51
CA TYR A 377 18.72 -18.88 18.78
C TYR A 377 17.29 -19.34 18.71
N PHE A 378 16.93 -20.42 19.42
CA PHE A 378 15.56 -20.82 19.60
C PHE A 378 15.38 -21.53 20.94
N GLY A 379 14.21 -21.41 21.51
CA GLY A 379 13.94 -22.02 22.78
C GLY A 379 12.54 -21.78 23.28
N VAL A 380 12.27 -22.30 24.50
CA VAL A 380 10.98 -22.12 25.16
C VAL A 380 11.18 -21.94 26.66
N THR A 381 10.46 -20.99 27.23
CA THR A 381 10.43 -20.73 28.67
C THR A 381 9.54 -21.76 29.40
N ASP A 382 9.63 -21.81 30.73
CA ASP A 382 8.83 -22.74 31.56
C ASP A 382 7.31 -22.46 31.43
N ASP A 383 6.89 -21.21 31.14
CA ASP A 383 5.52 -20.80 30.89
C ASP A 383 5.10 -20.92 29.42
N LYS A 384 5.87 -21.67 28.62
CA LYS A 384 5.60 -22.00 27.22
C LYS A 384 5.60 -20.78 26.29
N GLN A 385 6.51 -19.84 26.48
CA GLN A 385 6.79 -18.80 25.53
C GLN A 385 7.95 -19.26 24.62
N PHE A 386 7.68 -19.46 23.33
CA PHE A 386 8.72 -19.67 22.32
C PHE A 386 9.43 -18.35 22.05
N PHE A 387 10.71 -18.43 21.75
CA PHE A 387 11.52 -17.31 21.24
C PHE A 387 12.54 -17.78 20.21
N SER A 388 12.83 -16.92 19.29
CA SER A 388 13.87 -17.13 18.27
C SER A 388 14.47 -15.79 17.83
#